data_6ae05fbccb7d012aaeb390654284e18f
#
_entry.id   6ae05fbccb7d012aaeb390654284e18f
#
_cell.length_a   1.000
_cell.length_b   1.000
_cell.length_c   1.000
_cell.angle_alpha   90.00
_cell.angle_beta   90.00
_cell.angle_gamma   90.00
#
_symmetry.space_group_name_H-M   'P 1'
#
loop_
_entity.id
_entity.type
_entity.pdbx_description
1 polymer ?
#
loop_
_entity_poly.entity_id
_entity_poly.type
_entity_poly.pdbx_seq_one_letter_code
_entity_poly.pdbx_strand_id
1 'polypeptide(L)'
;DQAMESKFMPTQDLSSANSKLIASIKFQDGCISYSTDESIWDSFYEMMERQWVNTSELPEEWEFDKFSVKDFKQFWIAIATLCFIHMIACLKSGAPGADVQEAVLIKSPTEFVQIIADKTELSTDSISAILKLLTYNSRLKNNDIVYQPFVEIDKDRLALAPHLILASRPERNLISLIHKLRDKSYFDLTNLREGIMQDEIDTVTGKIPNILVAKNKSLPGTLPDVDYAIWDKESNSILICELKWLVEADSTSEVFARVQDLEHGCSQVSDMLAYAQNQCSDFCNKVFGLAISDNLP
;
A
#
# COMPACT_ATOMS: atom_id res chain seq x y z
N ASP A 1 -18.09 19.34 -1.73
CA ASP A 1 -18.50 18.69 -2.99
C ASP A 1 -17.99 19.46 -4.23
N GLN A 2 -18.04 20.80 -4.27
CA GLN A 2 -17.46 21.59 -5.39
C GLN A 2 -15.94 21.51 -5.50
N ALA A 3 -15.20 21.18 -4.45
CA ALA A 3 -13.75 21.02 -4.47
C ALA A 3 -13.30 19.67 -5.09
N MET A 4 -14.17 18.66 -5.12
CA MET A 4 -13.90 17.40 -5.80
C MET A 4 -14.13 17.50 -7.33
N GLU A 5 -15.15 18.22 -7.78
CA GLU A 5 -15.43 18.37 -9.21
C GLU A 5 -14.33 19.13 -9.98
N SER A 6 -13.63 20.06 -9.34
CA SER A 6 -12.56 20.83 -10.01
C SER A 6 -11.27 20.01 -10.26
N LYS A 7 -11.07 18.88 -9.56
CA LYS A 7 -9.90 18.01 -9.76
C LYS A 7 -10.00 17.10 -11.00
N PHE A 8 -11.19 16.96 -11.57
CA PHE A 8 -11.48 16.06 -12.69
C PHE A 8 -11.79 16.79 -14.01
N MET A 9 -11.50 18.08 -14.12
CA MET A 9 -11.68 18.75 -15.40
C MET A 9 -10.65 18.20 -16.41
N PRO A 10 -11.12 17.55 -17.52
CA PRO A 10 -10.22 17.06 -18.54
C PRO A 10 -9.45 18.25 -19.14
N THR A 11 -8.13 18.08 -19.25
CA THR A 11 -7.30 19.00 -20.03
C THR A 11 -7.72 18.93 -21.50
N GLN A 12 -7.38 19.94 -22.29
CA GLN A 12 -7.68 19.95 -23.73
C GLN A 12 -7.12 18.70 -24.43
N ASP A 13 -5.96 18.21 -23.98
CA ASP A 13 -5.31 17.01 -24.48
C ASP A 13 -6.12 15.75 -24.20
N LEU A 14 -6.67 15.61 -22.98
CA LEU A 14 -7.52 14.49 -22.61
C LEU A 14 -8.82 14.44 -23.42
N SER A 15 -9.42 15.59 -23.73
CA SER A 15 -10.60 15.68 -24.60
C SER A 15 -10.29 15.24 -26.02
N SER A 16 -9.12 15.61 -26.54
CA SER A 16 -8.63 15.20 -27.85
C SER A 16 -8.36 13.68 -27.89
N ALA A 17 -7.66 13.15 -26.90
CA ALA A 17 -7.38 11.73 -26.77
C ALA A 17 -8.67 10.88 -26.68
N ASN A 18 -9.64 11.32 -25.90
CA ASN A 18 -10.95 10.67 -25.80
C ASN A 18 -11.69 10.66 -27.14
N SER A 19 -11.66 11.76 -27.89
CA SER A 19 -12.28 11.86 -29.21
C SER A 19 -11.61 10.92 -30.23
N LYS A 20 -10.27 10.81 -30.21
CA LYS A 20 -9.52 9.88 -31.06
C LYS A 20 -9.83 8.43 -30.69
N LEU A 21 -9.86 8.11 -29.39
CA LEU A 21 -10.21 6.77 -28.90
C LEU A 21 -11.60 6.36 -29.43
N ILE A 22 -12.61 7.21 -29.21
CA ILE A 22 -13.99 6.95 -29.64
C ILE A 22 -14.07 6.74 -31.14
N ALA A 23 -13.38 7.55 -31.93
CA ALA A 23 -13.35 7.42 -33.39
C ALA A 23 -12.67 6.11 -33.85
N SER A 24 -11.81 5.51 -33.04
CA SER A 24 -11.10 4.27 -33.36
C SER A 24 -11.89 3.01 -33.03
N ILE A 25 -12.98 3.11 -32.24
CA ILE A 25 -13.73 1.96 -31.74
C ILE A 25 -14.43 1.25 -32.90
N LYS A 26 -14.24 -0.07 -32.94
CA LYS A 26 -14.94 -0.98 -33.88
C LYS A 26 -15.53 -2.13 -33.09
N PHE A 27 -16.78 -2.45 -33.38
CA PHE A 27 -17.44 -3.65 -32.87
C PHE A 27 -17.76 -4.56 -34.05
N GLN A 28 -17.12 -5.72 -34.09
CA GLN A 28 -17.29 -6.68 -35.17
C GLN A 28 -17.17 -8.10 -34.60
N ASP A 29 -18.06 -9.01 -35.05
CA ASP A 29 -18.06 -10.42 -34.68
C ASP A 29 -18.05 -10.66 -33.14
N GLY A 30 -18.75 -9.82 -32.40
CA GLY A 30 -18.81 -9.90 -30.93
C GLY A 30 -17.57 -9.37 -30.20
N CYS A 31 -16.58 -8.84 -30.95
CA CYS A 31 -15.35 -8.31 -30.38
C CYS A 31 -15.25 -6.79 -30.50
N ILE A 32 -14.75 -6.14 -29.45
CA ILE A 32 -14.45 -4.72 -29.42
C ILE A 32 -12.94 -4.54 -29.70
N SER A 33 -12.62 -3.72 -30.68
CA SER A 33 -11.26 -3.29 -30.97
C SER A 33 -11.17 -1.76 -30.96
N TYR A 34 -10.04 -1.22 -30.54
CA TYR A 34 -9.80 0.22 -30.42
C TYR A 34 -8.30 0.49 -30.47
N SER A 35 -7.92 1.72 -30.76
CA SER A 35 -6.54 2.15 -30.78
C SER A 35 -6.04 2.45 -29.35
N THR A 36 -4.82 2.05 -29.07
CA THR A 36 -4.02 2.44 -27.90
C THR A 36 -2.73 3.13 -28.35
N ASP A 37 -2.82 3.93 -29.44
CA ASP A 37 -1.66 4.66 -29.92
C ASP A 37 -1.11 5.61 -28.83
N GLU A 38 0.13 6.05 -29.04
CA GLU A 38 0.90 6.81 -28.03
C GLU A 38 0.13 8.05 -27.56
N SER A 39 -0.48 8.78 -28.48
CA SER A 39 -1.20 10.02 -28.14
C SER A 39 -2.46 9.81 -27.29
N ILE A 40 -3.10 8.65 -27.42
CA ILE A 40 -4.25 8.26 -26.58
C ILE A 40 -3.71 7.77 -25.22
N TRP A 41 -2.73 6.87 -25.26
CA TRP A 41 -2.16 6.26 -24.06
C TRP A 41 -1.60 7.31 -23.11
N ASP A 42 -0.72 8.19 -23.58
CA ASP A 42 0.00 9.15 -22.74
C ASP A 42 -0.95 10.10 -22.00
N SER A 43 -1.99 10.57 -22.69
CA SER A 43 -3.00 11.46 -22.07
C SER A 43 -3.76 10.77 -20.93
N PHE A 44 -4.11 9.49 -21.09
CA PHE A 44 -4.80 8.73 -20.05
C PHE A 44 -3.85 8.27 -18.96
N TYR A 45 -2.61 7.92 -19.30
CA TYR A 45 -1.57 7.55 -18.34
C TYR A 45 -1.27 8.71 -17.39
N GLU A 46 -1.04 9.91 -17.92
CA GLU A 46 -0.83 11.13 -17.13
C GLU A 46 -2.01 11.44 -16.20
N MET A 47 -3.24 11.21 -16.66
CA MET A 47 -4.43 11.35 -15.82
C MET A 47 -4.41 10.36 -14.64
N MET A 48 -4.09 9.07 -14.89
CA MET A 48 -4.03 8.05 -13.86
C MET A 48 -2.88 8.31 -12.89
N GLU A 49 -1.72 8.74 -13.38
CA GLU A 49 -0.57 9.09 -12.56
C GLU A 49 -0.89 10.23 -11.59
N ARG A 50 -1.54 11.28 -12.06
CA ARG A 50 -1.96 12.40 -11.20
C ARG A 50 -2.93 11.98 -10.08
N GLN A 51 -3.80 11.01 -10.34
CA GLN A 51 -4.67 10.47 -9.31
C GLN A 51 -3.89 9.72 -8.24
N TRP A 52 -2.84 9.01 -8.65
CA TRP A 52 -2.04 8.19 -7.78
C TRP A 52 -1.08 8.97 -6.88
N VAL A 53 -0.36 9.94 -7.44
CA VAL A 53 0.63 10.75 -6.71
C VAL A 53 0.07 11.39 -5.43
N ASN A 54 -1.24 11.66 -5.39
CA ASN A 54 -1.89 12.26 -4.23
C ASN A 54 -2.29 11.25 -3.13
N THR A 55 -2.11 9.95 -3.34
CA THR A 55 -2.57 8.89 -2.43
C THR A 55 -1.48 7.92 -2.01
N SER A 56 -0.24 8.14 -2.46
CA SER A 56 0.89 7.26 -2.16
C SER A 56 1.42 7.50 -0.74
N GLU A 57 1.48 6.43 0.05
CA GLU A 57 1.95 6.45 1.45
C GLU A 57 3.22 5.60 1.65
N LEU A 58 3.54 4.71 0.70
CA LEU A 58 4.69 3.82 0.82
C LEU A 58 5.94 4.44 0.21
N PRO A 59 7.11 4.29 0.85
CA PRO A 59 8.38 4.67 0.27
C PRO A 59 8.67 3.93 -1.04
N GLU A 60 9.04 4.67 -2.07
CA GLU A 60 9.26 4.10 -3.42
C GLU A 60 10.45 3.16 -3.50
N GLU A 61 11.44 3.36 -2.61
CA GLU A 61 12.65 2.55 -2.49
C GLU A 61 12.45 1.19 -1.82
N TRP A 62 11.29 0.90 -1.28
CA TRP A 62 11.03 -0.41 -0.71
C TRP A 62 11.07 -1.48 -1.78
N GLU A 63 11.93 -2.48 -1.55
CA GLU A 63 12.17 -3.56 -2.48
C GLU A 63 11.55 -4.88 -2.00
N PHE A 64 11.00 -5.60 -2.94
CA PHE A 64 10.55 -6.98 -2.84
C PHE A 64 11.47 -7.83 -3.73
N ASP A 65 11.37 -9.14 -3.67
CA ASP A 65 12.30 -10.05 -4.38
C ASP A 65 12.66 -9.63 -5.83
N LYS A 66 11.69 -9.12 -6.61
CA LYS A 66 11.88 -8.81 -8.04
C LYS A 66 11.38 -7.44 -8.49
N PHE A 67 10.83 -6.66 -7.60
CA PHE A 67 10.30 -5.34 -7.91
C PHE A 67 10.30 -4.44 -6.67
N SER A 68 10.28 -3.14 -6.89
CA SER A 68 10.13 -2.13 -5.83
C SER A 68 8.69 -1.60 -5.75
N VAL A 69 8.39 -0.80 -4.73
CA VAL A 69 7.13 -0.03 -4.66
C VAL A 69 7.00 0.88 -5.89
N LYS A 70 8.10 1.50 -6.35
CA LYS A 70 8.13 2.29 -7.57
C LYS A 70 7.70 1.48 -8.80
N ASP A 71 8.24 0.26 -8.95
CA ASP A 71 7.87 -0.62 -10.06
C ASP A 71 6.40 -1.02 -10.01
N PHE A 72 5.92 -1.32 -8.80
CA PHE A 72 4.51 -1.65 -8.57
C PHE A 72 3.58 -0.49 -8.95
N LYS A 73 3.96 0.75 -8.61
CA LYS A 73 3.22 1.96 -9.00
C LYS A 73 3.14 2.11 -10.51
N GLN A 74 4.28 2.02 -11.20
CA GLN A 74 4.30 2.11 -12.66
C GLN A 74 3.45 1.02 -13.33
N PHE A 75 3.55 -0.22 -12.85
CA PHE A 75 2.69 -1.32 -13.30
C PHE A 75 1.22 -0.99 -13.11
N TRP A 76 0.86 -0.50 -11.91
CA TRP A 76 -0.55 -0.23 -11.58
C TRP A 76 -1.12 0.91 -12.42
N ILE A 77 -0.38 2.00 -12.61
CA ILE A 77 -0.78 3.10 -13.46
C ILE A 77 -1.01 2.61 -14.90
N ALA A 78 -0.11 1.79 -15.43
CA ALA A 78 -0.23 1.24 -16.77
C ALA A 78 -1.47 0.34 -16.93
N ILE A 79 -1.70 -0.57 -15.97
CA ILE A 79 -2.88 -1.45 -16.02
C ILE A 79 -4.19 -0.67 -15.79
N ALA A 80 -4.19 0.34 -14.93
CA ALA A 80 -5.33 1.23 -14.73
C ALA A 80 -5.65 2.03 -15.99
N THR A 81 -4.63 2.51 -16.69
CA THR A 81 -4.77 3.18 -17.99
C THR A 81 -5.42 2.26 -19.02
N LEU A 82 -4.91 1.03 -19.14
CA LEU A 82 -5.50 0.02 -20.05
C LEU A 82 -6.96 -0.26 -19.69
N CYS A 83 -7.27 -0.44 -18.40
CA CYS A 83 -8.62 -0.69 -17.90
C CYS A 83 -9.57 0.48 -18.21
N PHE A 84 -9.11 1.71 -18.02
CA PHE A 84 -9.91 2.90 -18.26
C PHE A 84 -10.22 3.09 -19.76
N ILE A 85 -9.20 2.94 -20.61
CA ILE A 85 -9.38 2.97 -22.09
C ILE A 85 -10.37 1.89 -22.53
N HIS A 86 -10.23 0.67 -22.00
CA HIS A 86 -11.13 -0.43 -22.32
C HIS A 86 -12.58 -0.14 -21.90
N MET A 87 -12.79 0.40 -20.70
CA MET A 87 -14.11 0.79 -20.23
C MET A 87 -14.77 1.82 -21.15
N ILE A 88 -14.04 2.87 -21.54
CA ILE A 88 -14.54 3.87 -22.50
C ILE A 88 -14.91 3.19 -23.82
N ALA A 89 -14.05 2.30 -24.32
CA ALA A 89 -14.30 1.60 -25.57
C ALA A 89 -15.59 0.75 -25.47
N CYS A 90 -15.78 0.01 -24.40
CA CYS A 90 -17.00 -0.78 -24.17
C CYS A 90 -18.25 0.12 -24.12
N LEU A 91 -18.22 1.19 -23.30
CA LEU A 91 -19.35 2.11 -23.15
C LEU A 91 -19.73 2.84 -24.45
N LYS A 92 -18.75 3.10 -25.33
CA LYS A 92 -18.97 3.86 -26.57
C LYS A 92 -19.11 2.98 -27.80
N SER A 93 -18.91 1.68 -27.69
CA SER A 93 -19.02 0.74 -28.82
C SER A 93 -20.45 0.56 -29.32
N GLY A 94 -21.46 0.84 -28.48
CA GLY A 94 -22.85 0.50 -28.77
C GLY A 94 -23.14 -0.98 -28.79
N ALA A 95 -22.22 -1.83 -28.33
CA ALA A 95 -22.38 -3.27 -28.30
C ALA A 95 -23.44 -3.66 -27.25
N PRO A 96 -24.39 -4.54 -27.57
CA PRO A 96 -25.38 -5.04 -26.58
C PRO A 96 -24.67 -5.74 -25.42
N GLY A 97 -25.01 -5.36 -24.17
CA GLY A 97 -24.43 -5.94 -22.95
C GLY A 97 -23.02 -5.47 -22.60
N ALA A 98 -22.42 -4.60 -23.39
CA ALA A 98 -21.09 -4.04 -23.09
C ALA A 98 -21.22 -2.83 -22.14
N ASP A 99 -21.67 -3.05 -20.93
CA ASP A 99 -21.66 -2.06 -19.88
C ASP A 99 -20.39 -2.18 -19.00
N VAL A 100 -20.21 -1.24 -18.08
CA VAL A 100 -19.00 -1.18 -17.21
C VAL A 100 -18.88 -2.40 -16.30
N GLN A 101 -19.97 -3.01 -15.91
CA GLN A 101 -19.97 -4.15 -14.97
C GLN A 101 -19.59 -5.45 -15.68
N GLU A 102 -19.96 -5.57 -16.95
CA GLU A 102 -19.73 -6.77 -17.76
C GLU A 102 -18.43 -6.70 -18.59
N ALA A 103 -17.83 -5.50 -18.69
CA ALA A 103 -16.58 -5.34 -19.43
C ALA A 103 -15.43 -6.07 -18.74
N VAL A 104 -14.92 -7.12 -19.37
CA VAL A 104 -13.79 -7.91 -18.87
C VAL A 104 -12.70 -7.96 -19.94
N LEU A 105 -11.47 -7.61 -19.52
CA LEU A 105 -10.28 -7.81 -20.35
C LEU A 105 -9.82 -9.26 -20.26
N ILE A 106 -9.76 -9.94 -21.38
CA ILE A 106 -9.25 -11.32 -21.47
C ILE A 106 -8.02 -11.31 -22.37
N LYS A 107 -6.86 -11.65 -21.81
CA LYS A 107 -5.58 -11.71 -22.53
C LYS A 107 -4.70 -12.81 -21.93
N SER A 108 -3.72 -13.25 -22.68
CA SER A 108 -2.68 -14.12 -22.13
C SER A 108 -1.77 -13.36 -21.16
N PRO A 109 -1.14 -14.04 -20.19
CA PRO A 109 -0.11 -13.42 -19.35
C PRO A 109 0.97 -12.70 -20.15
N THR A 110 1.40 -13.30 -21.27
CA THR A 110 2.42 -12.73 -22.15
C THR A 110 1.95 -11.44 -22.82
N GLU A 111 0.68 -11.36 -23.24
CA GLU A 111 0.12 -10.12 -23.81
C GLU A 111 0.06 -9.00 -22.77
N PHE A 112 -0.35 -9.29 -21.52
CA PHE A 112 -0.32 -8.30 -20.45
C PHE A 112 1.11 -7.79 -20.20
N VAL A 113 2.07 -8.72 -20.09
CA VAL A 113 3.49 -8.37 -19.90
C VAL A 113 3.99 -7.48 -21.05
N GLN A 114 3.69 -7.84 -22.30
CA GLN A 114 4.14 -7.08 -23.48
C GLN A 114 3.51 -5.68 -23.51
N ILE A 115 2.19 -5.56 -23.29
CA ILE A 115 1.50 -4.25 -23.28
C ILE A 115 2.11 -3.32 -22.23
N ILE A 116 2.40 -3.84 -21.02
CA ILE A 116 2.98 -3.02 -19.95
C ILE A 116 4.44 -2.68 -20.25
N ALA A 117 5.23 -3.64 -20.75
CA ALA A 117 6.62 -3.40 -21.10
C ALA A 117 6.78 -2.38 -22.25
N ASP A 118 5.88 -2.39 -23.23
CA ASP A 118 5.89 -1.42 -24.33
C ASP A 118 5.53 0.01 -23.89
N LYS A 119 4.95 0.16 -22.70
CA LYS A 119 4.39 1.42 -22.18
C LYS A 119 5.07 1.93 -20.92
N THR A 120 6.01 1.18 -20.38
CA THR A 120 6.75 1.53 -19.15
C THR A 120 8.23 1.18 -19.32
N GLU A 121 9.06 1.65 -18.40
CA GLU A 121 10.49 1.27 -18.34
C GLU A 121 10.73 -0.01 -17.52
N LEU A 122 9.66 -0.72 -17.11
CA LEU A 122 9.75 -1.90 -16.27
C LEU A 122 10.36 -3.09 -17.00
N SER A 123 11.17 -3.87 -16.27
CA SER A 123 11.67 -5.14 -16.78
C SER A 123 10.52 -6.16 -16.91
N THR A 124 10.61 -7.06 -17.89
CA THR A 124 9.64 -8.16 -18.05
C THR A 124 9.58 -9.07 -16.82
N ASP A 125 10.69 -9.19 -16.09
CA ASP A 125 10.77 -9.97 -14.86
C ASP A 125 9.99 -9.31 -13.71
N SER A 126 10.14 -7.99 -13.54
CA SER A 126 9.35 -7.21 -12.55
C SER A 126 7.86 -7.27 -12.89
N ILE A 127 7.49 -7.03 -14.17
CA ILE A 127 6.10 -7.10 -14.63
C ILE A 127 5.50 -8.49 -14.34
N SER A 128 6.24 -9.55 -14.69
CA SER A 128 5.78 -10.93 -14.49
C SER A 128 5.61 -11.27 -13.00
N ALA A 129 6.50 -10.76 -12.13
CA ALA A 129 6.42 -10.97 -10.69
C ALA A 129 5.19 -10.25 -10.10
N ILE A 130 4.94 -9.01 -10.50
CA ILE A 130 3.76 -8.24 -10.05
C ILE A 130 2.47 -8.88 -10.58
N LEU A 131 2.42 -9.27 -11.85
CA LEU A 131 1.27 -9.95 -12.43
C LEU A 131 0.95 -11.24 -11.69
N LYS A 132 1.96 -12.04 -11.37
CA LYS A 132 1.82 -13.26 -10.57
C LYS A 132 1.30 -12.97 -9.15
N LEU A 133 1.82 -11.92 -8.50
CA LEU A 133 1.34 -11.48 -7.18
C LEU A 133 -0.14 -11.11 -7.22
N LEU A 134 -0.58 -10.42 -8.26
CA LEU A 134 -1.95 -9.95 -8.44
C LEU A 134 -2.88 -10.99 -9.07
N THR A 135 -2.39 -12.19 -9.40
CA THR A 135 -3.22 -13.30 -9.91
C THR A 135 -3.88 -14.04 -8.75
N TYR A 136 -5.20 -14.19 -8.83
CA TYR A 136 -6.02 -14.77 -7.76
C TYR A 136 -5.59 -16.20 -7.42
N ASN A 137 -5.31 -16.40 -6.13
CA ASN A 137 -4.94 -17.69 -5.57
C ASN A 137 -5.96 -18.12 -4.52
N SER A 138 -6.84 -19.04 -4.89
CA SER A 138 -7.87 -19.59 -4.01
C SER A 138 -7.33 -20.39 -2.79
N ARG A 139 -6.03 -20.70 -2.76
CA ARG A 139 -5.40 -21.40 -1.63
C ARG A 139 -5.03 -20.45 -0.49
N LEU A 140 -4.97 -19.17 -0.73
CA LEU A 140 -4.72 -18.18 0.32
C LEU A 140 -5.96 -18.02 1.20
N LYS A 141 -5.77 -18.19 2.51
CA LYS A 141 -6.86 -18.00 3.48
C LYS A 141 -7.33 -16.55 3.48
N ASN A 142 -8.63 -16.34 3.50
CA ASN A 142 -9.26 -15.02 3.49
C ASN A 142 -8.82 -14.15 2.31
N ASN A 143 -8.56 -14.78 1.16
CA ASN A 143 -8.21 -14.04 -0.04
C ASN A 143 -9.46 -13.48 -0.71
N ASP A 144 -9.30 -12.28 -1.31
CA ASP A 144 -10.35 -11.58 -2.03
C ASP A 144 -9.87 -11.22 -3.44
N ILE A 145 -10.76 -11.28 -4.41
CA ILE A 145 -10.48 -10.88 -5.79
C ILE A 145 -10.11 -9.39 -5.89
N VAL A 146 -10.51 -8.56 -4.93
CA VAL A 146 -10.11 -7.15 -4.87
C VAL A 146 -8.61 -6.98 -4.67
N TYR A 147 -7.97 -7.90 -3.92
CA TYR A 147 -6.52 -7.88 -3.75
C TYR A 147 -5.77 -8.48 -4.95
N GLN A 148 -6.37 -9.47 -5.60
CA GLN A 148 -5.80 -10.20 -6.72
C GLN A 148 -6.77 -10.17 -7.91
N PRO A 149 -6.84 -9.06 -8.66
CA PRO A 149 -7.87 -8.81 -9.66
C PRO A 149 -7.71 -9.61 -10.95
N PHE A 150 -6.58 -10.29 -11.15
CA PHE A 150 -6.39 -11.18 -12.30
C PHE A 150 -6.86 -12.59 -11.96
N VAL A 151 -7.73 -13.16 -12.77
CA VAL A 151 -8.30 -14.50 -12.58
C VAL A 151 -7.88 -15.40 -13.73
N GLU A 152 -7.25 -16.53 -13.42
CA GLU A 152 -6.96 -17.56 -14.42
C GLU A 152 -8.26 -18.20 -14.92
N ILE A 153 -8.55 -18.06 -16.21
CA ILE A 153 -9.65 -18.77 -16.89
C ILE A 153 -9.17 -20.16 -17.32
N ASP A 154 -7.98 -20.21 -17.87
CA ASP A 154 -7.30 -21.43 -18.29
C ASP A 154 -5.77 -21.21 -18.25
N LYS A 155 -5.00 -22.17 -18.81
CA LYS A 155 -3.53 -22.14 -18.79
C LYS A 155 -2.92 -20.92 -19.49
N ASP A 156 -3.64 -20.37 -20.44
CA ASP A 156 -3.12 -19.39 -21.39
C ASP A 156 -3.82 -18.04 -21.29
N ARG A 157 -4.87 -17.90 -20.44
CA ARG A 157 -5.67 -16.69 -20.37
C ARG A 157 -5.97 -16.24 -18.95
N LEU A 158 -5.83 -14.93 -18.75
CA LEU A 158 -6.25 -14.20 -17.56
C LEU A 158 -7.46 -13.32 -17.91
N ALA A 159 -8.41 -13.28 -17.01
CA ALA A 159 -9.50 -12.30 -16.99
C ALA A 159 -9.19 -11.20 -15.98
N LEU A 160 -9.49 -9.97 -16.35
CA LEU A 160 -9.38 -8.79 -15.49
C LEU A 160 -10.64 -7.95 -15.64
N ALA A 161 -11.35 -7.74 -14.54
CA ALA A 161 -12.48 -6.82 -14.49
C ALA A 161 -11.97 -5.40 -14.21
N PRO A 162 -12.06 -4.45 -15.16
CA PRO A 162 -11.46 -3.11 -15.05
C PRO A 162 -11.85 -2.35 -13.79
N HIS A 163 -13.10 -2.46 -13.35
CA HIS A 163 -13.59 -1.76 -12.16
C HIS A 163 -12.87 -2.18 -10.88
N LEU A 164 -12.36 -3.42 -10.78
CA LEU A 164 -11.57 -3.87 -9.63
C LEU A 164 -10.25 -3.11 -9.52
N ILE A 165 -9.61 -2.82 -10.67
CA ILE A 165 -8.39 -2.00 -10.69
C ILE A 165 -8.69 -0.56 -10.34
N LEU A 166 -9.70 0.03 -10.99
CA LEU A 166 -9.99 1.45 -10.88
C LEU A 166 -10.57 1.86 -9.52
N ALA A 167 -11.22 0.93 -8.81
CA ALA A 167 -11.76 1.15 -7.47
C ALA A 167 -10.81 0.73 -6.34
N SER A 168 -9.69 0.10 -6.65
CA SER A 168 -8.77 -0.43 -5.64
C SER A 168 -7.88 0.63 -5.01
N ARG A 169 -7.38 0.32 -3.82
CA ARG A 169 -6.27 1.01 -3.15
C ARG A 169 -4.99 0.15 -3.30
N PRO A 170 -4.19 0.37 -4.33
CA PRO A 170 -3.15 -0.58 -4.73
C PRO A 170 -2.03 -0.78 -3.73
N GLU A 171 -1.53 0.27 -3.08
CA GLU A 171 -0.48 0.12 -2.06
C GLU A 171 -0.96 -0.69 -0.85
N ARG A 172 -2.19 -0.42 -0.42
CA ARG A 172 -2.81 -1.19 0.64
C ARG A 172 -2.97 -2.66 0.22
N ASN A 173 -3.43 -2.90 -1.00
CA ASN A 173 -3.55 -4.26 -1.53
C ASN A 173 -2.20 -4.96 -1.58
N LEU A 174 -1.14 -4.26 -2.00
CA LEU A 174 0.23 -4.76 -2.00
C LEU A 174 0.65 -5.23 -0.60
N ILE A 175 0.55 -4.36 0.40
CA ILE A 175 0.94 -4.69 1.78
C ILE A 175 0.10 -5.84 2.33
N SER A 176 -1.21 -5.86 2.07
CA SER A 176 -2.08 -6.95 2.52
C SER A 176 -1.71 -8.30 1.88
N LEU A 177 -1.33 -8.31 0.60
CA LEU A 177 -0.88 -9.52 -0.08
C LEU A 177 0.46 -10.01 0.46
N ILE A 178 1.44 -9.13 0.64
CA ILE A 178 2.76 -9.48 1.18
C ILE A 178 2.62 -10.03 2.59
N HIS A 179 1.80 -9.41 3.43
CA HIS A 179 1.48 -9.93 4.76
C HIS A 179 0.84 -11.33 4.71
N LYS A 180 -0.17 -11.54 3.82
CA LYS A 180 -0.84 -12.84 3.68
C LYS A 180 0.10 -13.94 3.17
N LEU A 181 1.05 -13.59 2.34
CA LEU A 181 2.08 -14.52 1.84
C LEU A 181 3.16 -14.82 2.89
N ARG A 182 3.16 -14.10 4.02
CA ARG A 182 4.19 -14.16 5.06
C ARG A 182 5.60 -14.00 4.50
N ASP A 183 5.73 -13.08 3.56
CA ASP A 183 7.00 -12.74 2.96
C ASP A 183 7.93 -12.14 4.02
N LYS A 184 9.21 -12.52 4.00
CA LYS A 184 10.23 -11.95 4.88
C LYS A 184 10.29 -10.43 4.73
N SER A 185 10.12 -9.93 3.52
CA SER A 185 10.09 -8.50 3.21
C SER A 185 9.06 -7.73 4.06
N TYR A 186 7.93 -8.34 4.40
CA TYR A 186 6.92 -7.69 5.24
C TYR A 186 7.48 -7.34 6.63
N PHE A 187 8.19 -8.26 7.27
CA PHE A 187 8.77 -8.03 8.59
C PHE A 187 9.89 -6.99 8.54
N ASP A 188 10.72 -7.05 7.50
CA ASP A 188 11.80 -6.07 7.31
C ASP A 188 11.21 -4.66 7.09
N LEU A 189 10.11 -4.55 6.34
CA LEU A 189 9.39 -3.29 6.11
C LEU A 189 8.69 -2.75 7.37
N THR A 190 8.11 -3.64 8.19
CA THR A 190 7.49 -3.25 9.46
C THR A 190 8.52 -2.62 10.38
N ASN A 191 9.68 -3.26 10.55
CA ASN A 191 10.77 -2.74 11.37
C ASN A 191 11.30 -1.40 10.83
N LEU A 192 11.40 -1.26 9.51
CA LEU A 192 11.81 0.00 8.88
C LEU A 192 10.80 1.11 9.15
N ARG A 193 9.50 0.81 9.08
CA ARG A 193 8.43 1.79 9.34
C ARG A 193 8.40 2.24 10.80
N GLU A 194 8.61 1.33 11.73
CA GLU A 194 8.76 1.66 13.15
C GLU A 194 9.95 2.59 13.38
N GLY A 195 11.08 2.36 12.68
CA GLY A 195 12.21 3.27 12.69
C GLY A 195 11.86 4.67 12.19
N ILE A 196 11.10 4.79 11.09
CA ILE A 196 10.63 6.08 10.57
C ILE A 196 9.73 6.79 11.60
N MET A 197 8.81 6.06 12.26
CA MET A 197 7.98 6.62 13.33
C MET A 197 8.82 7.16 14.49
N GLN A 198 9.89 6.43 14.88
CA GLN A 198 10.82 6.89 15.91
C GLN A 198 11.54 8.19 15.49
N ASP A 199 11.96 8.31 14.23
CA ASP A 199 12.64 9.50 13.70
C ASP A 199 11.69 10.71 13.60
N GLU A 200 10.42 10.48 13.29
CA GLU A 200 9.38 11.53 13.33
C GLU A 200 9.19 12.05 14.77
N ILE A 201 9.13 11.15 15.76
CA ILE A 201 9.04 11.52 17.16
C ILE A 201 10.30 12.29 17.61
N ASP A 202 11.50 11.86 17.18
CA ASP A 202 12.75 12.57 17.47
C ASP A 202 12.75 14.01 16.94
N THR A 203 12.18 14.23 15.77
CA THR A 203 12.06 15.57 15.19
C THR A 203 11.28 16.53 16.08
N VAL A 204 10.30 16.01 16.80
CA VAL A 204 9.48 16.78 17.76
C VAL A 204 10.20 16.90 19.10
N THR A 205 10.64 15.77 19.67
CA THR A 205 11.25 15.70 20.99
C THR A 205 12.61 16.42 21.06
N GLY A 206 13.38 16.40 19.96
CA GLY A 206 14.66 17.12 19.88
C GLY A 206 14.57 18.65 20.03
N LYS A 207 13.35 19.21 19.95
CA LYS A 207 13.09 20.64 20.18
C LYS A 207 12.74 20.96 21.63
N ILE A 208 12.54 19.95 22.47
CA ILE A 208 12.14 20.12 23.87
C ILE A 208 13.39 20.04 24.74
N PRO A 209 13.69 21.09 25.54
CA PRO A 209 14.86 21.07 26.43
C PRO A 209 14.64 20.09 27.60
N ASN A 210 15.74 19.65 28.19
CA ASN A 210 15.74 18.83 29.42
C ASN A 210 15.08 17.46 29.34
N ILE A 211 14.90 16.89 28.13
CA ILE A 211 14.44 15.53 27.96
C ILE A 211 15.59 14.58 27.60
N LEU A 212 15.45 13.32 27.97
CA LEU A 212 16.25 12.20 27.47
C LEU A 212 15.33 11.26 26.67
N VAL A 213 15.87 10.76 25.56
CA VAL A 213 15.18 9.79 24.71
C VAL A 213 15.92 8.46 24.72
N ALA A 214 15.19 7.37 24.76
CA ALA A 214 15.73 6.02 24.59
C ALA A 214 14.86 5.26 23.58
N LYS A 215 15.52 4.44 22.74
CA LYS A 215 14.87 3.66 21.69
C LYS A 215 15.33 2.21 21.76
N ASN A 216 14.44 1.28 21.43
CA ASN A 216 14.72 -0.14 21.23
C ASN A 216 15.52 -0.71 22.44
N LYS A 217 14.97 -0.61 23.65
CA LYS A 217 15.62 -1.05 24.89
C LYS A 217 15.01 -2.33 25.39
N SER A 218 15.84 -3.38 25.49
CA SER A 218 15.41 -4.67 26.03
C SER A 218 15.27 -4.60 27.56
N LEU A 219 14.17 -5.14 28.05
CA LEU A 219 13.90 -5.34 29.46
C LEU A 219 14.20 -6.78 29.90
N PRO A 220 14.35 -7.06 31.20
CA PRO A 220 14.75 -8.39 31.65
C PRO A 220 13.64 -9.42 31.54
N GLY A 221 14.03 -10.70 31.38
CA GLY A 221 13.13 -11.84 31.39
C GLY A 221 12.25 -11.92 30.16
N THR A 222 10.95 -12.02 30.35
CA THR A 222 9.93 -12.10 29.29
C THR A 222 9.18 -10.80 29.07
N LEU A 223 9.67 -9.69 29.65
CA LEU A 223 9.07 -8.38 29.43
C LEU A 223 9.28 -7.94 27.98
N PRO A 224 8.32 -7.20 27.42
CA PRO A 224 8.46 -6.62 26.09
C PRO A 224 9.60 -5.60 26.04
N ASP A 225 10.19 -5.42 24.87
CA ASP A 225 11.17 -4.36 24.63
C ASP A 225 10.45 -3.00 24.64
N VAL A 226 11.17 -1.94 25.01
CA VAL A 226 10.70 -0.56 24.98
C VAL A 226 11.01 0.00 23.59
N ASP A 227 10.00 0.25 22.76
CA ASP A 227 10.20 0.83 21.42
C ASP A 227 10.72 2.27 21.54
N TYR A 228 10.08 3.07 22.40
CA TYR A 228 10.44 4.46 22.61
C TYR A 228 10.11 4.91 24.03
N ALA A 229 11.04 5.64 24.67
CA ALA A 229 10.82 6.24 25.97
C ALA A 229 11.37 7.66 26.04
N ILE A 230 10.64 8.53 26.71
CA ILE A 230 11.03 9.93 26.96
C ILE A 230 11.07 10.18 28.46
N TRP A 231 12.16 10.70 28.97
CA TRP A 231 12.24 11.19 30.33
C TRP A 231 12.38 12.72 30.33
N ASP A 232 11.35 13.38 30.85
CA ASP A 232 11.40 14.80 31.16
C ASP A 232 12.03 14.99 32.53
N LYS A 233 13.23 15.58 32.56
CA LYS A 233 13.98 15.82 33.79
C LYS A 233 13.39 16.96 34.65
N GLU A 234 12.64 17.87 34.02
CA GLU A 234 12.05 19.01 34.73
C GLU A 234 10.82 18.60 35.54
N SER A 235 9.90 17.86 34.93
CA SER A 235 8.74 17.30 35.61
C SER A 235 9.02 15.99 36.35
N ASN A 236 10.22 15.41 36.15
CA ASN A 236 10.63 14.08 36.60
C ASN A 236 9.64 12.98 36.19
N SER A 237 9.17 13.04 34.93
CA SER A 237 8.17 12.14 34.38
C SER A 237 8.75 11.30 33.24
N ILE A 238 8.34 10.03 33.15
CA ILE A 238 8.71 9.12 32.07
C ILE A 238 7.46 8.77 31.28
N LEU A 239 7.54 8.96 29.96
CA LEU A 239 6.57 8.45 28.98
C LEU A 239 7.17 7.21 28.33
N ILE A 240 6.44 6.09 28.37
CA ILE A 240 6.77 4.83 27.69
C ILE A 240 5.81 4.68 26.53
N CYS A 241 6.35 4.45 25.33
CA CYS A 241 5.57 4.30 24.12
C CYS A 241 5.84 2.92 23.48
N GLU A 242 4.76 2.25 23.12
CA GLU A 242 4.74 1.11 22.19
C GLU A 242 4.33 1.64 20.82
N LEU A 243 5.09 1.36 19.79
CA LEU A 243 4.85 1.83 18.44
C LEU A 243 4.24 0.72 17.60
N LYS A 244 3.12 0.98 16.95
CA LYS A 244 2.45 0.01 16.08
C LYS A 244 2.13 0.66 14.73
N TRP A 245 2.77 0.20 13.69
CA TRP A 245 2.34 0.54 12.35
C TRP A 245 1.19 -0.37 11.91
N LEU A 246 0.01 0.21 11.81
CA LEU A 246 -1.20 -0.50 11.41
C LEU A 246 -1.64 -0.04 10.02
N VAL A 247 -1.81 -1.00 9.11
CA VAL A 247 -2.44 -0.73 7.82
C VAL A 247 -3.94 -0.51 8.04
N GLU A 248 -4.54 0.48 7.37
CA GLU A 248 -5.98 0.75 7.45
C GLU A 248 -6.80 -0.50 7.13
N ALA A 249 -7.80 -0.81 7.94
CA ALA A 249 -8.65 -1.98 7.77
C ALA A 249 -9.79 -1.69 6.78
N ASP A 250 -10.02 -2.57 5.81
CA ASP A 250 -11.11 -2.48 4.84
C ASP A 250 -12.23 -3.51 5.07
N SER A 251 -12.00 -4.47 5.94
CA SER A 251 -12.98 -5.52 6.25
C SER A 251 -13.21 -5.66 7.74
N THR A 252 -14.37 -6.16 8.11
CA THR A 252 -14.70 -6.42 9.53
C THR A 252 -13.68 -7.35 10.17
N SER A 253 -13.19 -8.36 9.46
CA SER A 253 -12.17 -9.28 9.98
C SER A 253 -10.83 -8.60 10.22
N GLU A 254 -10.45 -7.63 9.38
CA GLU A 254 -9.25 -6.83 9.58
C GLU A 254 -9.39 -5.84 10.74
N VAL A 255 -10.57 -5.24 10.92
CA VAL A 255 -10.85 -4.41 12.09
C VAL A 255 -10.64 -5.21 13.37
N PHE A 256 -11.20 -6.43 13.46
CA PHE A 256 -10.98 -7.30 14.62
C PHE A 256 -9.51 -7.64 14.83
N ALA A 257 -8.77 -7.94 13.77
CA ALA A 257 -7.33 -8.20 13.88
C ALA A 257 -6.57 -6.96 14.42
N ARG A 258 -6.91 -5.75 13.95
CA ARG A 258 -6.29 -4.51 14.45
C ARG A 258 -6.63 -4.23 15.90
N VAL A 259 -7.87 -4.52 16.32
CA VAL A 259 -8.24 -4.42 17.75
C VAL A 259 -7.37 -5.34 18.60
N GLN A 260 -7.13 -6.57 18.17
CA GLN A 260 -6.25 -7.51 18.89
C GLN A 260 -4.79 -7.02 18.95
N ASP A 261 -4.28 -6.46 17.83
CA ASP A 261 -2.93 -5.87 17.79
C ASP A 261 -2.80 -4.69 18.78
N LEU A 262 -3.83 -3.82 18.87
CA LEU A 262 -3.88 -2.70 19.82
C LEU A 262 -4.01 -3.19 21.27
N GLU A 263 -4.86 -4.17 21.54
CA GLU A 263 -5.01 -4.77 22.87
C GLU A 263 -3.69 -5.40 23.34
N HIS A 264 -2.97 -6.07 22.43
CA HIS A 264 -1.65 -6.59 22.71
C HIS A 264 -0.65 -5.49 23.04
N GLY A 265 -0.61 -4.40 22.27
CA GLY A 265 0.22 -3.23 22.55
C GLY A 265 -0.12 -2.59 23.92
N CYS A 266 -1.39 -2.45 24.24
CA CYS A 266 -1.82 -1.97 25.57
C CYS A 266 -1.34 -2.87 26.71
N SER A 267 -1.37 -4.20 26.52
CA SER A 267 -0.82 -5.15 27.49
C SER A 267 0.68 -4.98 27.64
N GLN A 268 1.42 -4.83 26.55
CA GLN A 268 2.87 -4.61 26.56
C GLN A 268 3.24 -3.34 27.37
N VAL A 269 2.54 -2.22 27.10
CA VAL A 269 2.74 -0.97 27.87
C VAL A 269 2.42 -1.16 29.35
N SER A 270 1.35 -1.90 29.68
CA SER A 270 0.97 -2.16 31.06
C SER A 270 2.04 -2.95 31.82
N ASP A 271 2.64 -3.96 31.17
CA ASP A 271 3.72 -4.76 31.74
C ASP A 271 5.00 -3.92 31.95
N MET A 272 5.35 -3.09 30.96
CA MET A 272 6.48 -2.16 31.06
C MET A 272 6.27 -1.12 32.18
N LEU A 273 5.05 -0.57 32.31
CA LEU A 273 4.70 0.39 33.35
C LEU A 273 4.78 -0.25 34.74
N ALA A 274 4.24 -1.45 34.90
CA ALA A 274 4.31 -2.18 36.16
C ALA A 274 5.77 -2.44 36.58
N TYR A 275 6.63 -2.82 35.64
CA TYR A 275 8.05 -2.97 35.89
C TYR A 275 8.72 -1.65 36.27
N ALA A 276 8.46 -0.58 35.52
CA ALA A 276 9.01 0.74 35.82
C ALA A 276 8.60 1.26 37.20
N GLN A 277 7.34 1.02 37.62
CA GLN A 277 6.84 1.42 38.96
C GLN A 277 7.45 0.59 40.09
N ASN A 278 7.60 -0.74 39.88
CA ASN A 278 8.10 -1.61 40.93
C ASN A 278 9.63 -1.63 41.07
N GLN A 279 10.33 -1.31 39.97
CA GLN A 279 11.80 -1.38 39.87
C GLN A 279 12.35 -0.15 39.14
N CYS A 280 11.96 1.05 39.58
CA CYS A 280 12.23 2.30 38.87
C CYS A 280 13.72 2.55 38.61
N SER A 281 14.59 2.29 39.59
CA SER A 281 16.04 2.47 39.45
C SER A 281 16.62 1.52 38.40
N ASP A 282 16.19 0.25 38.37
CA ASP A 282 16.64 -0.74 37.36
C ASP A 282 16.10 -0.40 35.97
N PHE A 283 14.83 0.01 35.87
CA PHE A 283 14.23 0.48 34.62
C PHE A 283 15.03 1.65 34.03
N CYS A 284 15.27 2.70 34.84
CA CYS A 284 16.01 3.89 34.39
C CYS A 284 17.46 3.56 33.98
N ASN A 285 18.11 2.66 34.70
CA ASN A 285 19.45 2.21 34.33
C ASN A 285 19.45 1.46 33.00
N LYS A 286 18.50 0.54 32.78
CA LYS A 286 18.41 -0.24 31.53
C LYS A 286 18.00 0.59 30.32
N VAL A 287 17.03 1.47 30.50
CA VAL A 287 16.45 2.25 29.41
C VAL A 287 17.30 3.49 29.09
N PHE A 288 17.69 4.26 30.11
CA PHE A 288 18.41 5.53 29.92
C PHE A 288 19.91 5.48 30.25
N GLY A 289 20.41 4.35 30.76
CA GLY A 289 21.83 4.21 31.16
C GLY A 289 22.21 5.03 32.38
N LEU A 290 21.26 5.35 33.23
CA LEU A 290 21.45 6.23 34.38
C LEU A 290 21.28 5.45 35.69
N ALA A 291 22.32 5.43 36.52
CA ALA A 291 22.20 4.99 37.91
C ALA A 291 21.47 6.08 38.70
N ILE A 292 20.19 5.87 38.97
CA ILE A 292 19.42 6.76 39.80
C ILE A 292 19.48 6.23 41.24
N SER A 293 19.84 7.11 42.21
CA SER A 293 19.67 6.79 43.62
C SER A 293 18.17 6.70 43.92
N ASP A 294 17.75 5.73 44.73
CA ASP A 294 16.37 5.28 45.02
C ASP A 294 15.37 6.36 45.53
N ASN A 295 15.59 7.62 45.22
CA ASN A 295 14.76 8.75 45.62
C ASN A 295 14.06 9.43 44.44
N LEU A 296 13.45 8.65 43.55
CA LEU A 296 12.39 9.20 42.69
C LEU A 296 11.08 9.17 43.47
N PRO A 297 10.32 10.25 43.46
CA PRO A 297 9.02 10.30 44.19
C PRO A 297 7.97 9.39 43.57
#